data_49deaba61949fa526ee112fb3627f12d
#
_entry.id   49deaba61949fa526ee112fb3627f12d
#
_cell.length_a   1.000
_cell.length_b   1.000
_cell.length_c   1.000
_cell.angle_alpha   90.00
_cell.angle_beta   90.00
_cell.angle_gamma   90.00
#
_symmetry.space_group_name_H-M   'P 1'
#
loop_
_entity.id
_entity.type
_entity.pdbx_description
1 polymer ?
#
loop_
_entity_poly.entity_id
_entity_poly.type
_entity_poly.pdbx_seq_one_letter_code
_entity_poly.pdbx_strand_id
1 'polypeptide(L)'
;MDKVTHFEVPAENVERAKEFYEKTFEWAISKVPEMEYWMAHTGEVDENHMIKDKGVINGGMYKRGEGSSKHPVIVIDVQNIKETMEKINPK
;
A
#
# COMPACT_ATOMS: atom_id res chain seq x y z
N MET A 1 20.04 -1.95 -4.90
CA MET A 1 19.18 -0.77 -4.77
C MET A 1 17.83 -1.21 -4.21
N ASP A 2 17.42 -0.62 -3.11
CA ASP A 2 16.16 -0.99 -2.45
C ASP A 2 14.99 -0.31 -3.14
N LYS A 3 13.90 -1.04 -3.30
CA LYS A 3 12.75 -0.59 -4.11
C LYS A 3 11.56 -0.23 -3.24
N VAL A 4 10.78 0.72 -3.71
CA VAL A 4 9.44 0.94 -3.17
C VAL A 4 8.55 -0.15 -3.74
N THR A 5 7.98 -0.98 -2.89
CA THR A 5 7.19 -2.14 -3.31
C THR A 5 5.72 -2.04 -2.97
N HIS A 6 5.36 -1.08 -2.13
CA HIS A 6 4.01 -0.98 -1.60
C HIS A 6 3.78 0.45 -1.12
N PHE A 7 2.52 0.87 -1.10
CA PHE A 7 2.13 2.11 -0.47
C PHE A 7 0.92 1.87 0.41
N GLU A 8 0.65 2.79 1.33
CA GLU A 8 -0.56 2.72 2.14
C GLU A 8 -1.21 4.08 2.19
N VAL A 9 -2.54 4.10 2.08
CA VAL A 9 -3.34 5.33 2.12
C VAL A 9 -4.31 5.24 3.27
N PRO A 10 -4.14 6.06 4.31
CA PRO A 10 -5.14 6.15 5.38
C PRO A 10 -6.32 7.01 4.90
N ALA A 11 -7.53 6.62 5.24
CA ALA A 11 -8.72 7.34 4.83
C ALA A 11 -9.71 7.48 5.99
N GLU A 12 -10.33 8.65 6.12
CA GLU A 12 -11.36 8.85 7.12
C GLU A 12 -12.60 8.04 6.83
N ASN A 13 -12.95 7.98 5.55
CA ASN A 13 -14.08 7.19 5.07
C ASN A 13 -13.60 6.33 3.91
N VAL A 14 -13.33 5.07 4.21
CA VAL A 14 -12.75 4.15 3.23
C VAL A 14 -13.68 3.92 2.04
N GLU A 15 -14.97 3.79 2.28
CA GLU A 15 -15.92 3.56 1.18
C GLU A 15 -15.95 4.74 0.20
N ARG A 16 -15.88 5.94 0.71
CA ARG A 16 -15.84 7.14 -0.14
C ARG A 16 -14.52 7.24 -0.90
N ALA A 17 -13.41 6.95 -0.21
CA ALA A 17 -12.10 6.94 -0.84
C ALA A 17 -12.00 5.88 -1.92
N LYS A 18 -12.50 4.67 -1.63
CA LYS A 18 -12.55 3.57 -2.58
C LYS A 18 -13.29 3.99 -3.85
N GLU A 19 -14.47 4.56 -3.68
CA GLU A 19 -15.27 5.00 -4.82
C GLU A 19 -14.53 6.05 -5.64
N PHE A 20 -13.88 6.99 -4.99
CA PHE A 20 -13.10 8.03 -5.68
C PHE A 20 -12.00 7.43 -6.54
N TYR A 21 -11.18 6.56 -5.96
CA TYR A 21 -10.05 5.97 -6.69
C TYR A 21 -10.51 5.03 -7.79
N GLU A 22 -11.58 4.27 -7.57
CA GLU A 22 -12.10 3.37 -8.59
C GLU A 22 -12.67 4.14 -9.77
N LYS A 23 -13.42 5.20 -9.52
CA LYS A 23 -14.02 6.00 -10.59
C LYS A 23 -13.03 6.88 -11.33
N THR A 24 -12.07 7.44 -10.60
CA THR A 24 -11.13 8.42 -11.17
C THR A 24 -9.96 7.75 -11.87
N PHE A 25 -9.42 6.71 -11.29
CA PHE A 25 -8.18 6.08 -11.76
C PHE A 25 -8.34 4.62 -12.14
N GLU A 26 -9.54 4.08 -12.05
CA GLU A 26 -9.85 2.70 -12.39
C GLU A 26 -9.09 1.66 -11.56
N TRP A 27 -8.78 2.01 -10.33
CA TRP A 27 -8.17 1.05 -9.40
C TRP A 27 -9.19 -0.01 -9.00
N ALA A 28 -8.70 -1.19 -8.65
CA ALA A 28 -9.53 -2.27 -8.09
C ALA A 28 -9.22 -2.38 -6.60
N ILE A 29 -10.20 -2.03 -5.77
CA ILE A 29 -10.02 -2.02 -4.32
C ILE A 29 -10.96 -3.03 -3.69
N SER A 30 -10.41 -3.97 -2.91
CA SER A 30 -11.19 -5.01 -2.26
C SER A 30 -10.76 -5.19 -0.81
N LYS A 31 -11.75 -5.39 0.07
CA LYS A 31 -11.50 -5.59 1.48
C LYS A 31 -10.89 -6.97 1.74
N VAL A 32 -9.86 -7.01 2.57
CA VAL A 32 -9.28 -8.27 3.04
C VAL A 32 -10.25 -8.87 4.08
N PRO A 33 -10.64 -10.15 3.96
CA PRO A 33 -11.57 -10.75 4.91
C PRO A 33 -11.08 -10.65 6.35
N GLU A 34 -12.00 -10.32 7.24
CA GLU A 34 -11.75 -10.23 8.68
C GLU A 34 -10.74 -9.17 9.12
N MET A 35 -10.37 -8.26 8.21
CA MET A 35 -9.43 -7.18 8.53
C MET A 35 -10.02 -5.83 8.10
N GLU A 36 -9.69 -4.80 8.84
CA GLU A 36 -10.03 -3.42 8.44
C GLU A 36 -8.94 -2.87 7.52
N TYR A 37 -8.73 -3.59 6.43
CA TYR A 37 -7.70 -3.30 5.45
C TYR A 37 -8.20 -3.65 4.06
N TRP A 38 -7.91 -2.80 3.10
CA TRP A 38 -8.33 -2.98 1.71
C TRP A 38 -7.10 -3.03 0.82
N MET A 39 -7.08 -3.99 -0.09
CA MET A 39 -6.02 -4.07 -1.09
C MET A 39 -6.38 -3.13 -2.23
N ALA A 40 -5.42 -2.31 -2.64
CA ALA A 40 -5.58 -1.39 -3.75
C ALA A 40 -4.70 -1.83 -4.92
N HIS A 41 -5.33 -2.35 -5.96
CA HIS A 41 -4.61 -2.77 -7.16
C HIS A 41 -4.64 -1.62 -8.17
N THR A 42 -3.47 -1.07 -8.47
CA THR A 42 -3.33 0.00 -9.47
C THR A 42 -2.90 -0.54 -10.83
N GLY A 43 -2.58 -1.83 -10.88
CA GLY A 43 -2.27 -2.52 -12.11
C GLY A 43 -2.76 -3.95 -12.06
N GLU A 44 -2.83 -4.59 -13.22
CA GLU A 44 -3.29 -5.97 -13.31
C GLU A 44 -2.28 -6.93 -12.71
N VAL A 45 -2.81 -8.00 -12.12
CA VAL A 45 -2.00 -9.11 -11.63
C VAL A 45 -2.31 -10.36 -12.46
N ASP A 46 -1.36 -11.28 -12.49
CA ASP A 46 -1.54 -12.56 -13.18
C ASP A 46 -2.21 -13.59 -12.26
N GLU A 47 -2.36 -14.83 -12.73
CA GLU A 47 -2.99 -15.91 -11.96
C GLU A 47 -2.25 -16.25 -10.67
N ASN A 48 -0.98 -15.86 -10.57
CA ASN A 48 -0.17 -16.04 -9.37
C ASN A 48 -0.14 -14.80 -8.47
N HIS A 49 -1.02 -13.83 -8.74
CA HIS A 49 -1.11 -12.55 -8.02
C HIS A 49 0.15 -11.68 -8.14
N MET A 50 0.92 -11.89 -9.21
CA MET A 50 2.09 -11.08 -9.48
C MET A 50 1.74 -9.95 -10.44
N ILE A 51 2.35 -8.78 -10.25
CA ILE A 51 2.11 -7.62 -11.10
C ILE A 51 2.59 -7.92 -12.53
N LYS A 52 1.70 -7.69 -13.50
CA LYS A 52 2.01 -7.94 -14.91
C LYS A 52 2.91 -6.89 -15.51
N ASP A 53 2.66 -5.63 -15.21
CA ASP A 53 3.38 -4.51 -15.80
C ASP A 53 4.50 -4.03 -14.90
N LYS A 54 5.66 -3.79 -15.48
CA LYS A 54 6.80 -3.24 -14.75
C LYS A 54 6.51 -1.80 -14.34
N GLY A 55 6.98 -1.42 -13.17
CA GLY A 55 6.81 -0.06 -12.67
C GLY A 55 5.50 0.20 -11.95
N VAL A 56 4.63 -0.79 -11.89
CA VAL A 56 3.36 -0.68 -11.17
C VAL A 56 3.56 -1.07 -9.71
N ILE A 57 2.98 -0.30 -8.82
CA ILE A 57 3.03 -0.58 -7.38
C ILE A 57 1.60 -0.69 -6.89
N ASN A 58 1.26 -1.83 -6.30
CA ASN A 58 -0.02 -2.01 -5.64
C ASN A 58 0.12 -1.67 -4.16
N GLY A 59 -0.98 -1.38 -3.51
CA GLY A 59 -0.91 -0.94 -2.13
C GLY A 59 -2.10 -1.36 -1.30
N GLY A 60 -2.29 -0.65 -0.20
CA GLY A 60 -3.37 -0.89 0.71
C GLY A 60 -4.00 0.39 1.20
N MET A 61 -5.19 0.24 1.75
CA MET A 61 -5.95 1.34 2.33
C MET A 61 -6.53 0.88 3.65
N TYR A 62 -6.58 1.78 4.61
CA TYR A 62 -7.15 1.47 5.90
C TYR A 62 -7.80 2.72 6.49
N LYS A 63 -8.66 2.52 7.48
CA LYS A 63 -9.32 3.63 8.15
C LYS A 63 -8.32 4.36 9.04
N ARG A 64 -8.23 5.67 8.87
CA ARG A 64 -7.37 6.50 9.72
C ARG A 64 -7.89 6.53 11.15
N GLY A 65 -7.00 6.34 12.13
CA GLY A 65 -7.38 6.33 13.53
C GLY A 65 -6.16 6.36 14.43
N GLU A 66 -6.38 6.18 15.73
CA GLU A 66 -5.29 6.14 16.70
C GLU A 66 -4.34 4.99 16.40
N GLY A 67 -3.05 5.24 16.52
CA GLY A 67 -2.03 4.22 16.30
C GLY A 67 -1.70 3.97 14.85
N SER A 68 -2.39 4.62 13.92
CA SER A 68 -2.10 4.50 12.49
C SER A 68 -1.57 5.81 11.95
N SER A 69 -0.93 5.74 10.78
CA SER A 69 -0.45 6.95 10.11
C SER A 69 -1.61 7.81 9.65
N LYS A 70 -1.43 9.12 9.68
CA LYS A 70 -2.40 10.08 9.16
C LYS A 70 -2.10 10.50 7.73
N HIS A 71 -0.99 10.03 7.20
CA HIS A 71 -0.49 10.40 5.88
C HIS A 71 -0.19 9.17 5.06
N PRO A 72 -0.16 9.28 3.73
CA PRO A 72 0.28 8.17 2.90
C PRO A 72 1.66 7.68 3.30
N VAL A 73 1.85 6.38 3.21
CA VAL A 73 3.10 5.72 3.60
C VAL A 73 3.64 4.96 2.40
N ILE A 74 4.94 5.06 2.17
CA ILE A 74 5.60 4.20 1.18
C ILE A 74 6.34 3.10 1.93
N VAL A 75 6.37 1.92 1.35
CA VAL A 75 7.05 0.77 1.92
C VAL A 75 8.22 0.40 1.02
N ILE A 76 9.39 0.34 1.60
CA ILE A 76 10.62 0.01 0.89
C ILE A 76 11.07 -1.38 1.30
N ASP A 77 11.28 -2.24 0.31
CA ASP A 77 11.75 -3.59 0.56
C ASP A 77 13.27 -3.58 0.73
N VAL A 78 13.74 -4.08 1.85
CA VAL A 78 15.18 -4.11 2.17
C VAL A 78 15.60 -5.52 2.51
N GLN A 79 16.88 -5.84 2.26
CA GLN A 79 17.41 -7.17 2.53
C GLN A 79 17.55 -7.45 4.03
N ASN A 80 17.90 -6.43 4.80
CA ASN A 80 18.09 -6.57 6.24
C ASN A 80 17.64 -5.30 6.94
N ILE A 81 16.50 -5.41 7.60
CA ILE A 81 15.88 -4.23 8.23
C ILE A 81 16.73 -3.67 9.36
N LYS A 82 17.41 -4.54 10.11
CA LYS A 82 18.25 -4.11 11.21
C LYS A 82 19.42 -3.26 10.72
N GLU A 83 20.10 -3.71 9.68
CA GLU A 83 21.19 -2.94 9.09
C GLU A 83 20.70 -1.63 8.51
N THR A 84 19.54 -1.64 7.86
CA THR A 84 18.95 -0.42 7.29
C THR A 84 18.61 0.57 8.38
N MET A 85 18.04 0.12 9.48
CA MET A 85 17.72 0.99 10.61
C MET A 85 18.99 1.61 11.22
N GLU A 86 20.08 0.86 11.26
CA GLU A 86 21.36 1.37 11.75
C GLU A 86 21.92 2.48 10.85
N LYS A 87 21.70 2.37 9.54
CA LYS A 87 22.11 3.41 8.59
C LYS A 87 21.28 4.70 8.75
N ILE A 88 20.01 4.54 9.00
CA ILE A 88 19.10 5.68 9.20
C ILE A 88 19.42 6.38 10.52
N ASN A 89 19.74 5.60 11.53
CA ASN A 89 19.94 6.08 12.88
C ASN A 89 21.26 5.53 13.43
N PRO A 90 22.39 6.07 12.97
CA PRO A 90 23.70 5.46 13.18
C PRO A 90 24.26 5.53 14.60
N LYS A 91 23.51 5.97 15.56
CA LYS A 91 23.97 6.00 16.96
C LYS A 91 23.57 4.77 17.73
#